data_1c2f6ab480a5092f6872860d0e43613b
#
_entry.id   1c2f6ab480a5092f6872860d0e43613b
#
_cell.length_a   1.000
_cell.length_b   1.000
_cell.length_c   1.000
_cell.angle_alpha   90.00
_cell.angle_beta   90.00
_cell.angle_gamma   90.00
#
_symmetry.space_group_name_H-M   'P 1'
#
loop_
_entity.id
_entity.type
_entity.pdbx_description
1 polymer ?
#
loop_
_entity_poly.entity_id
_entity_poly.type
_entity_poly.pdbx_seq_one_letter_code
_entity_poly.pdbx_strand_id
1 'polypeptide(L)'
;MLVQTVDDPGEYGDPPVALEMRAGQISLHSDWILHGSEPNRSNRRRCGLAMRYLSADVRAYHDWNTNSTWCRGTDAGGHWANHPRPAGEAIPTPDNAPDPVRDASLSR
;
A
#
# COMPACT_ATOMS: atom_id res chain seq x y z
N MET A 1 -11.31 -6.85 -6.60
CA MET A 1 -10.53 -7.69 -5.68
C MET A 1 -9.76 -8.68 -6.53
N LEU A 2 -8.44 -8.68 -6.47
CA LEU A 2 -7.62 -9.66 -7.17
C LEU A 2 -7.71 -10.98 -6.41
N VAL A 3 -8.11 -12.05 -7.10
CA VAL A 3 -8.01 -13.40 -6.57
C VAL A 3 -6.74 -14.00 -7.18
N GLN A 4 -5.74 -14.18 -6.36
CA GLN A 4 -4.48 -14.80 -6.75
C GLN A 4 -4.30 -16.04 -5.88
N THR A 5 -4.07 -17.16 -6.53
CA THR A 5 -3.81 -18.44 -5.87
C THR A 5 -2.55 -19.05 -6.44
N VAL A 6 -1.84 -19.77 -5.61
CA VAL A 6 -0.69 -20.59 -5.98
C VAL A 6 -1.07 -22.04 -5.64
N ASP A 7 -1.05 -22.90 -6.64
CA ASP A 7 -1.56 -24.27 -6.48
C ASP A 7 -0.68 -25.11 -5.56
N ASP A 8 0.62 -24.94 -5.62
CA ASP A 8 1.56 -25.58 -4.70
C ASP A 8 2.62 -24.57 -4.21
N PRO A 9 2.38 -23.93 -3.08
CA PRO A 9 3.35 -22.98 -2.51
C PRO A 9 4.71 -23.61 -2.21
N GLY A 10 4.77 -24.93 -1.97
CA GLY A 10 6.02 -25.65 -1.66
C GLY A 10 6.99 -25.73 -2.82
N GLU A 11 6.53 -25.57 -4.07
CA GLU A 11 7.40 -25.53 -5.25
C GLU A 11 8.18 -24.20 -5.38
N TYR A 12 7.77 -23.16 -4.64
CA TYR A 12 8.28 -21.80 -4.83
C TYR A 12 9.26 -21.34 -3.74
N GLY A 13 9.63 -22.19 -2.81
CA GLY A 13 10.60 -21.80 -1.79
C GLY A 13 10.56 -22.63 -0.51
N ASP A 14 11.04 -22.02 0.55
CA ASP A 14 11.08 -22.62 1.87
C ASP A 14 9.68 -22.79 2.48
N PRO A 15 9.51 -23.66 3.47
CA PRO A 15 8.24 -23.82 4.16
C PRO A 15 7.68 -22.50 4.70
N PRO A 16 6.36 -22.30 4.68
CA PRO A 16 5.74 -21.07 5.17
C PRO A 16 6.09 -20.78 6.62
N VAL A 17 6.42 -19.53 6.90
CA VAL A 17 6.66 -19.02 8.24
C VAL A 17 5.47 -18.24 8.72
N ALA A 18 4.90 -18.63 9.86
CA ALA A 18 3.79 -17.88 10.47
C ALA A 18 4.30 -16.57 11.10
N LEU A 19 3.78 -15.45 10.62
CA LEU A 19 4.04 -14.14 11.21
C LEU A 19 2.98 -13.82 12.26
N GLU A 20 3.14 -14.39 13.44
CA GLU A 20 2.26 -14.06 14.57
C GLU A 20 2.63 -12.70 15.15
N MET A 21 1.68 -11.77 15.13
CA MET A 21 1.91 -10.39 15.59
C MET A 21 0.90 -9.96 16.64
N ARG A 22 1.38 -9.20 17.60
CA ARG A 22 0.55 -8.49 18.59
C ARG A 22 0.09 -7.16 18.01
N ALA A 23 -0.97 -6.60 18.57
CA ALA A 23 -1.40 -5.25 18.23
C ALA A 23 -0.25 -4.24 18.36
N GLY A 24 -0.09 -3.37 17.38
CA GLY A 24 0.98 -2.36 17.32
C GLY A 24 2.27 -2.85 16.68
N GLN A 25 2.39 -4.12 16.34
CA GLN A 25 3.54 -4.62 15.59
C GLN A 25 3.32 -4.46 14.08
N ILE A 26 4.42 -4.34 13.35
CA ILE A 26 4.44 -4.26 11.89
C ILE A 26 5.39 -5.29 11.31
N SER A 27 5.12 -5.72 10.09
CA SER A 27 6.07 -6.44 9.26
C SER A 27 6.40 -5.63 8.01
N LEU A 28 7.63 -5.74 7.55
CA LEU A 28 8.08 -5.15 6.30
C LEU A 28 8.56 -6.28 5.40
N HIS A 29 8.06 -6.32 4.21
CA HIS A 29 8.48 -7.32 3.22
C HIS A 29 8.39 -6.74 1.81
N SER A 30 9.15 -7.34 0.91
CA SER A 30 9.12 -7.05 -0.52
C SER A 30 7.85 -7.64 -1.15
N ASP A 31 7.37 -7.04 -2.22
CA ASP A 31 6.28 -7.58 -3.04
C ASP A 31 6.64 -8.90 -3.75
N TRP A 32 7.94 -9.26 -3.77
CA TRP A 32 8.43 -10.53 -4.32
C TRP A 32 8.21 -11.72 -3.40
N ILE A 33 7.83 -11.50 -2.14
CA ILE A 33 7.57 -12.58 -1.21
C ILE A 33 6.18 -13.15 -1.44
N LEU A 34 6.11 -14.45 -1.65
CA LEU A 34 4.86 -15.18 -1.63
C LEU A 34 4.27 -15.11 -0.22
N HIS A 35 3.11 -14.52 -0.09
CA HIS A 35 2.47 -14.32 1.20
C HIS A 35 0.95 -14.48 1.11
N GLY A 36 0.36 -14.86 2.22
CA GLY A 36 -1.08 -15.02 2.31
C GLY A 36 -1.55 -15.05 3.75
N SER A 37 -2.82 -15.25 3.92
CA SER A 37 -3.39 -15.48 5.25
C SER A 37 -4.60 -16.39 5.18
N GLU A 38 -4.65 -17.31 6.12
CA GLU A 38 -5.81 -18.15 6.32
C GLU A 38 -7.05 -17.33 6.74
N PRO A 39 -8.25 -17.84 6.47
CA PRO A 39 -9.47 -17.23 6.96
C PRO A 39 -9.46 -17.06 8.47
N ASN A 40 -9.98 -15.95 8.96
CA ASN A 40 -10.17 -15.74 10.38
C ASN A 40 -11.30 -16.65 10.91
N ARG A 41 -10.95 -17.68 11.63
CA ARG A 41 -11.88 -18.65 12.22
C ARG A 41 -12.26 -18.31 13.67
N SER A 42 -11.77 -17.20 14.20
CA SER A 42 -12.11 -16.74 15.56
C SER A 42 -13.35 -15.85 15.53
N ASN A 43 -13.95 -15.65 16.70
CA ASN A 43 -15.03 -14.69 16.89
C ASN A 43 -14.52 -13.25 17.11
N ARG A 44 -13.21 -13.01 16.96
CA ARG A 44 -12.57 -11.70 17.13
C ARG A 44 -12.33 -11.06 15.78
N ARG A 45 -12.50 -9.75 15.68
CA ARG A 45 -12.14 -8.99 14.49
C ARG A 45 -10.62 -9.01 14.30
N ARG A 46 -10.16 -9.34 13.09
CA ARG A 46 -8.79 -9.14 12.63
C ARG A 46 -8.78 -7.90 11.73
N CYS A 47 -7.98 -6.93 12.09
CA CYS A 47 -7.81 -5.72 11.31
C CYS A 47 -6.32 -5.50 11.10
N GLY A 48 -5.92 -5.24 9.87
CA GLY A 48 -4.57 -4.90 9.48
C GLY A 48 -4.58 -3.77 8.48
N LEU A 49 -3.60 -2.88 8.56
CA LEU A 49 -3.35 -1.82 7.60
C LEU A 49 -2.18 -2.24 6.71
N ALA A 50 -2.43 -2.39 5.42
CA ALA A 50 -1.40 -2.63 4.42
C ALA A 50 -1.05 -1.32 3.72
N MET A 51 0.21 -0.94 3.80
CA MET A 51 0.74 0.25 3.13
C MET A 51 1.82 -0.17 2.13
N ARG A 52 1.82 0.44 0.96
CA ARG A 52 2.84 0.21 -0.06
C ARG A 52 3.67 1.45 -0.25
N TYR A 53 4.98 1.29 -0.20
CA TYR A 53 5.95 2.35 -0.44
C TYR A 53 6.78 1.99 -1.67
N LEU A 54 6.99 2.98 -2.52
CA LEU A 54 7.71 2.84 -3.77
C LEU A 54 8.77 3.95 -3.88
N SER A 55 9.88 3.65 -4.55
CA SER A 55 10.79 4.70 -5.01
C SER A 55 10.12 5.51 -6.13
N ALA A 56 10.40 6.81 -6.18
CA ALA A 56 9.94 7.67 -7.27
C ALA A 56 10.45 7.22 -8.66
N ASP A 57 11.53 6.46 -8.71
CA ASP A 57 12.09 5.93 -9.96
C ASP A 57 11.33 4.72 -10.51
N VAL A 58 10.51 4.07 -9.68
CA VAL A 58 9.66 2.96 -10.12
C VAL A 58 8.53 3.50 -10.98
N ARG A 59 8.23 2.81 -12.07
CA ARG A 59 7.13 3.14 -12.98
C ARG A 59 5.97 2.21 -12.77
N ALA A 60 4.78 2.77 -12.59
CA ALA A 60 3.54 2.01 -12.52
C ALA A 60 2.95 1.82 -13.92
N TYR A 61 2.26 0.69 -14.10
CA TYR A 61 1.44 0.41 -15.27
C TYR A 61 -0.04 0.58 -14.94
N HIS A 62 -0.89 0.59 -15.95
CA HIS A 62 -2.35 0.63 -15.80
C HIS A 62 -2.86 1.80 -14.95
N ASP A 63 -2.28 2.99 -15.11
CA ASP A 63 -2.66 4.21 -14.41
C ASP A 63 -2.61 4.15 -12.87
N TRP A 64 -1.93 3.19 -12.31
CA TRP A 64 -1.76 3.07 -10.85
C TRP A 64 -0.96 4.22 -10.24
N ASN A 65 -0.20 4.94 -11.07
CA ASN A 65 0.51 6.15 -10.67
C ASN A 65 -0.43 7.30 -10.26
N THR A 66 -1.72 7.22 -10.59
CA THR A 66 -2.72 8.26 -10.26
C THR A 66 -3.13 8.26 -8.78
N ASN A 67 -2.76 7.24 -8.01
CA ASN A 67 -3.19 7.05 -6.62
C ASN A 67 -2.03 7.16 -5.60
N SER A 68 -0.98 7.88 -5.95
CA SER A 68 0.17 8.05 -5.07
C SER A 68 0.01 9.24 -4.13
N THR A 69 0.53 9.09 -2.93
CA THR A 69 0.67 10.18 -1.96
C THR A 69 2.14 10.41 -1.67
N TRP A 70 2.56 11.66 -1.70
CA TRP A 70 3.94 12.03 -1.44
C TRP A 70 4.33 11.76 0.02
N CYS A 71 5.39 10.99 0.21
CA CYS A 71 5.90 10.69 1.54
C CYS A 71 7.22 11.42 1.85
N ARG A 72 8.19 11.31 0.95
CA ARG A 72 9.53 11.86 1.16
C ARG A 72 10.34 11.90 -0.14
N GLY A 73 11.30 12.83 -0.23
CA GLY A 73 12.28 12.92 -1.32
C GLY A 73 11.82 13.85 -2.46
N THR A 74 12.16 13.55 -3.70
CA THR A 74 11.76 14.30 -4.90
C THR A 74 11.38 13.34 -6.02
N ASP A 75 10.32 13.63 -6.73
CA ASP A 75 9.93 12.94 -7.97
C ASP A 75 10.39 13.75 -9.17
N ALA A 76 11.66 13.64 -9.52
CA ALA A 76 12.24 14.34 -10.66
C ALA A 76 11.64 13.90 -12.01
N GLY A 77 11.07 12.71 -12.04
CA GLY A 77 10.45 12.13 -13.25
C GLY A 77 9.01 12.57 -13.49
N GLY A 78 8.34 13.14 -12.50
CA GLY A 78 6.96 13.59 -12.59
C GLY A 78 5.97 12.50 -13.03
N HIS A 79 6.30 11.25 -12.72
CA HIS A 79 5.46 10.11 -13.12
C HIS A 79 4.25 9.91 -12.21
N TRP A 80 4.42 10.20 -10.93
CA TRP A 80 3.41 9.94 -9.89
C TRP A 80 2.51 11.16 -9.68
N ALA A 81 1.25 10.93 -9.37
CA ALA A 81 0.29 12.00 -9.09
C ALA A 81 0.66 12.82 -7.85
N ASN A 82 1.30 12.17 -6.87
CA ASN A 82 1.82 12.83 -5.66
C ASN A 82 0.76 13.67 -4.92
N HIS A 83 -0.41 13.08 -4.72
CA HIS A 83 -1.47 13.74 -3.97
C HIS A 83 -0.98 14.19 -2.58
N PRO A 84 -1.44 15.33 -2.09
CA PRO A 84 -1.13 15.77 -0.74
C PRO A 84 -1.70 14.78 0.28
N ARG A 85 -1.07 14.75 1.45
CA ARG A 85 -1.58 13.94 2.57
C ARG A 85 -2.95 14.47 2.98
N PRO A 86 -3.94 13.60 3.21
CA PRO A 86 -5.20 14.03 3.78
C PRO A 86 -4.98 14.78 5.10
N ALA A 87 -5.67 15.90 5.26
CA ALA A 87 -5.65 16.65 6.50
C ALA A 87 -6.73 16.15 7.45
N GLY A 88 -6.35 15.93 8.72
CA GLY A 88 -7.29 15.53 9.76
C GLY A 88 -7.76 14.08 9.68
N GLU A 89 -8.88 13.80 10.34
CA GLU A 89 -9.46 12.46 10.47
C GLU A 89 -10.54 12.14 9.42
N ALA A 90 -10.81 13.06 8.50
CA ALA A 90 -11.80 12.85 7.46
C ALA A 90 -11.33 11.77 6.47
N ILE A 91 -12.18 10.79 6.21
CA ILE A 91 -11.92 9.80 5.17
C ILE A 91 -12.07 10.51 3.82
N PRO A 92 -11.03 10.51 2.96
CA PRO A 92 -11.15 11.07 1.63
C PRO A 92 -12.24 10.36 0.82
N THR A 93 -13.16 11.13 0.27
CA THR A 93 -14.15 10.65 -0.69
C THR A 93 -13.90 11.35 -2.03
N PRO A 94 -14.46 10.87 -3.15
CA PRO A 94 -14.32 11.56 -4.44
C PRO A 94 -14.70 13.03 -4.39
N ASP A 95 -15.67 13.39 -3.52
CA ASP A 95 -16.20 14.75 -3.40
C ASP A 95 -15.33 15.65 -2.51
N ASN A 96 -14.50 15.10 -1.62
CA ASN A 96 -13.64 15.84 -0.70
C ASN A 96 -12.15 15.50 -0.85
N ALA A 97 -11.80 14.75 -1.87
CA ALA A 97 -10.40 14.48 -2.18
C ALA A 97 -9.69 15.81 -2.47
N PRO A 98 -8.46 16.02 -1.92
CA PRO A 98 -7.72 17.22 -2.21
C PRO A 98 -7.49 17.35 -3.71
N ASP A 99 -7.74 18.53 -4.26
CA ASP A 99 -7.48 18.84 -5.66
C ASP A 99 -5.94 18.88 -5.88
N PRO A 100 -5.36 17.96 -6.64
CA PRO A 100 -3.91 17.89 -6.84
C PRO A 100 -3.34 19.15 -7.49
N VAL A 101 -4.17 19.93 -8.18
CA VAL A 101 -3.72 21.16 -8.85
C VAL A 101 -3.74 22.37 -7.89
N ARG A 102 -4.64 22.39 -6.91
CA ARG A 102 -4.75 23.52 -5.95
C ARG A 102 -3.72 23.48 -4.83
N ASP A 103 -3.30 22.27 -4.42
CA ASP A 103 -2.40 22.11 -3.27
C ASP A 103 -0.91 22.06 -3.65
N ALA A 104 -0.55 22.09 -4.92
CA ALA A 104 0.85 22.20 -5.37
C ALA A 104 1.54 23.50 -4.88
N SER A 105 0.78 24.47 -4.37
CA SER A 105 1.33 25.71 -3.79
C SER A 105 1.83 25.58 -2.34
N LEU A 106 1.51 24.49 -1.66
CA LEU A 106 1.86 24.25 -0.24
C LEU A 106 3.17 23.43 -0.06
N SER A 107 3.81 23.03 -1.14
CA SER A 107 5.02 22.20 -1.12
C SER A 107 6.32 23.00 -1.33
N ARG A 108 6.40 24.20 -0.77
CA ARG A 108 7.67 24.97 -0.69
C ARG A 108 8.18 25.02 0.73
#